data_48673aca3eeca3d0c3c6c3962969cf5c
#
_entry.id   48673aca3eeca3d0c3c6c3962969cf5c
#
_cell.length_a   1.000
_cell.length_b   1.000
_cell.length_c   1.000
_cell.angle_alpha   90.00
_cell.angle_beta   90.00
_cell.angle_gamma   90.00
#
_symmetry.space_group_name_H-M   'P 1'
#
loop_
_entity.id
_entity.type
_entity.pdbx_description
1 polymer ?
#
loop_
_entity_poly.entity_id
_entity_poly.type
_entity_poly.pdbx_seq_one_letter_code
_entity_poly.pdbx_strand_id
1 'polypeptide(L)'
;MYPDQQKLKLIREAVEEQLTARSLGTRSPEGLFAPIDYTLRLGGKRIRPLLACAAATAFTEAWQRALPVAVALEIFHNFTLLHDDLMDRSPLRRGQETVYRRWGDNTAILSGDAMSIEAYASLAEVADKSLLAELLPRFSQMALEVCVGQQYDMEFETRSKVHVEEYMEMIRLKTSVLLGSSLELGALVGGATVEQARALYTVGIQLGLAFQIQDDLLDVYGDEKTFGKPIGGDIVNAKKTLLLLYTLEQLQGEDLKRLQEILTYTPEERRAYIDEVRALYDKAGTRLYAEAEIERLTAEAYRGVEQLPLREEGRELLLSLFHTLSGRTK
;
A
#
# COMPACT_ATOMS: atom_id res chain seq x y z
N MET A 1 4.13 -12.72 -25.12
CA MET A 1 3.51 -12.22 -23.86
C MET A 1 2.79 -13.42 -23.26
N TYR A 2 3.08 -13.78 -22.03
CA TYR A 2 2.42 -14.89 -21.36
C TYR A 2 0.92 -14.59 -21.17
N PRO A 3 0.04 -15.60 -21.14
CA PRO A 3 -1.42 -15.39 -21.06
C PRO A 3 -1.86 -14.57 -19.87
N ASP A 4 -1.22 -14.73 -18.71
CA ASP A 4 -1.44 -13.96 -17.49
C ASP A 4 -1.15 -12.46 -17.69
N GLN A 5 -0.06 -12.11 -18.36
CA GLN A 5 0.31 -10.71 -18.64
C GLN A 5 -0.69 -10.05 -19.58
N GLN A 6 -1.22 -10.79 -20.56
CA GLN A 6 -2.24 -10.29 -21.47
C GLN A 6 -3.55 -10.01 -20.72
N LYS A 7 -3.95 -10.91 -19.82
CA LYS A 7 -5.14 -10.74 -18.99
C LYS A 7 -5.01 -9.57 -18.02
N LEU A 8 -3.85 -9.45 -17.34
CA LEU A 8 -3.59 -8.30 -16.44
C LEU A 8 -3.61 -6.96 -17.19
N LYS A 9 -3.12 -6.93 -18.42
CA LYS A 9 -3.23 -5.75 -19.29
C LYS A 9 -4.68 -5.40 -19.58
N LEU A 10 -5.50 -6.38 -19.99
CA LEU A 10 -6.93 -6.20 -20.25
C LEU A 10 -7.68 -5.67 -19.01
N ILE A 11 -7.41 -6.24 -17.83
CA ILE A 11 -8.01 -5.78 -16.57
C ILE A 11 -7.60 -4.33 -16.30
N ARG A 12 -6.34 -3.99 -16.48
CA ARG A 12 -5.83 -2.62 -16.28
C ARG A 12 -6.52 -1.62 -17.20
N GLU A 13 -6.64 -1.95 -18.49
CA GLU A 13 -7.32 -1.11 -19.48
C GLU A 13 -8.79 -0.87 -19.12
N ALA A 14 -9.49 -1.91 -18.67
CA ALA A 14 -10.88 -1.79 -18.22
C ALA A 14 -11.02 -0.92 -16.96
N VAL A 15 -10.10 -1.02 -16.01
CA VAL A 15 -10.08 -0.15 -14.81
C VAL A 15 -9.83 1.30 -15.20
N GLU A 16 -8.86 1.58 -16.08
CA GLU A 16 -8.58 2.95 -16.56
C GLU A 16 -9.77 3.53 -17.35
N GLU A 17 -10.45 2.72 -18.15
CA GLU A 17 -11.67 3.13 -18.84
C GLU A 17 -12.76 3.53 -17.85
N GLN A 18 -13.02 2.72 -16.80
CA GLN A 18 -14.00 3.03 -15.76
C GLN A 18 -13.64 4.29 -14.95
N LEU A 19 -12.38 4.48 -14.61
CA LEU A 19 -11.91 5.70 -13.94
C LEU A 19 -12.13 6.93 -14.81
N THR A 20 -11.81 6.83 -16.10
CA THR A 20 -11.98 7.93 -17.07
C THR A 20 -13.46 8.24 -17.33
N ALA A 21 -14.31 7.21 -17.43
CA ALA A 21 -15.74 7.35 -17.69
C ALA A 21 -16.49 8.13 -16.59
N ARG A 22 -15.92 8.21 -15.37
CA ARG A 22 -16.46 9.03 -14.28
C ARG A 22 -16.48 10.51 -14.58
N SER A 23 -15.69 10.97 -15.55
CA SER A 23 -15.65 12.37 -16.05
C SER A 23 -15.49 13.40 -14.92
N LEU A 24 -14.71 13.05 -13.87
CA LEU A 24 -14.55 13.89 -12.67
C LEU A 24 -14.02 15.28 -13.02
N GLY A 25 -13.07 15.37 -13.97
CA GLY A 25 -12.47 16.65 -14.39
C GLY A 25 -13.44 17.60 -15.11
N THR A 26 -14.64 17.16 -15.48
CA THR A 26 -15.68 17.97 -16.15
C THR A 26 -16.80 18.41 -15.22
N ARG A 27 -16.78 17.98 -13.95
CA ARG A 27 -17.78 18.32 -12.94
C ARG A 27 -17.52 19.69 -12.31
N SER A 28 -18.57 20.33 -11.82
CA SER A 28 -18.53 21.59 -11.09
C SER A 28 -18.76 21.39 -9.59
N PRO A 29 -18.09 22.16 -8.72
CA PRO A 29 -17.13 23.21 -9.07
C PRO A 29 -15.77 22.66 -9.50
N GLU A 30 -15.12 23.29 -10.50
CA GLU A 30 -13.83 22.85 -11.03
C GLU A 30 -12.76 22.72 -9.94
N GLY A 31 -12.69 23.68 -9.01
CA GLY A 31 -11.72 23.68 -7.90
C GLY A 31 -11.79 22.44 -7.00
N LEU A 32 -12.91 21.72 -6.99
CA LEU A 32 -13.06 20.46 -6.24
C LEU A 32 -12.64 19.24 -7.10
N PHE A 33 -13.08 19.20 -8.35
CA PHE A 33 -12.99 18.01 -9.18
C PHE A 33 -11.72 17.95 -10.05
N ALA A 34 -11.14 19.09 -10.45
CA ALA A 34 -9.88 19.09 -11.20
C ALA A 34 -8.70 18.46 -10.42
N PRO A 35 -8.53 18.71 -9.09
CA PRO A 35 -7.50 18.02 -8.31
C PRO A 35 -7.71 16.50 -8.21
N ILE A 36 -8.98 16.03 -8.19
CA ILE A 36 -9.32 14.61 -8.17
C ILE A 36 -8.90 13.94 -9.48
N ASP A 37 -9.33 14.53 -10.61
CA ASP A 37 -8.97 14.03 -11.95
C ASP A 37 -7.45 14.02 -12.13
N TYR A 38 -6.78 15.09 -11.71
CA TYR A 38 -5.33 15.18 -11.72
C TYR A 38 -4.69 14.02 -10.95
N THR A 39 -5.11 13.78 -9.72
CA THR A 39 -4.57 12.71 -8.86
C THR A 39 -4.73 11.34 -9.50
N LEU A 40 -5.91 11.02 -10.03
CA LEU A 40 -6.18 9.75 -10.70
C LEU A 40 -5.36 9.57 -11.99
N ARG A 41 -5.11 10.65 -12.73
CA ARG A 41 -4.29 10.66 -13.96
C ARG A 41 -2.78 10.62 -13.72
N LEU A 42 -2.29 10.82 -12.50
CA LEU A 42 -0.88 10.60 -12.18
C LEU A 42 -0.42 9.16 -12.45
N GLY A 43 -1.37 8.27 -12.72
CA GLY A 43 -1.12 6.88 -13.06
C GLY A 43 -0.73 6.04 -11.86
N GLY A 44 -0.02 4.95 -12.12
CA GLY A 44 0.46 4.01 -11.09
C GLY A 44 0.40 2.58 -11.56
N LYS A 45 0.86 1.66 -10.72
CA LYS A 45 0.88 0.21 -11.02
C LYS A 45 -0.51 -0.43 -10.97
N ARG A 46 -1.52 0.25 -10.40
CA ARG A 46 -2.90 -0.24 -10.24
C ARG A 46 -2.98 -1.62 -9.58
N ILE A 47 -2.13 -1.88 -8.62
CA ILE A 47 -2.01 -3.22 -7.99
C ILE A 47 -3.33 -3.62 -7.29
N ARG A 48 -3.95 -2.71 -6.54
CA ARG A 48 -5.18 -3.00 -5.78
C ARG A 48 -6.36 -3.39 -6.65
N PRO A 49 -6.71 -2.63 -7.70
CA PRO A 49 -7.74 -3.06 -8.64
C PRO A 49 -7.37 -4.35 -9.39
N LEU A 50 -6.09 -4.57 -9.74
CA LEU A 50 -5.65 -5.81 -10.37
C LEU A 50 -5.84 -7.01 -9.43
N LEU A 51 -5.50 -6.88 -8.14
CA LEU A 51 -5.73 -7.92 -7.12
C LEU A 51 -7.22 -8.23 -6.96
N ALA A 52 -8.09 -7.22 -6.93
CA ALA A 52 -9.53 -7.44 -6.81
C ALA A 52 -10.09 -8.20 -8.01
N CYS A 53 -9.72 -7.82 -9.23
CA CYS A 53 -10.16 -8.51 -10.43
C CYS A 53 -9.55 -9.91 -10.57
N ALA A 54 -8.29 -10.12 -10.19
CA ALA A 54 -7.65 -11.42 -10.17
C ALA A 54 -8.31 -12.36 -9.14
N ALA A 55 -8.63 -11.84 -7.95
CA ALA A 55 -9.37 -12.59 -6.94
C ALA A 55 -10.77 -12.99 -7.43
N ALA A 56 -11.48 -12.10 -8.14
CA ALA A 56 -12.76 -12.46 -8.77
C ALA A 56 -12.57 -13.55 -9.84
N THR A 57 -11.52 -13.46 -10.69
CA THR A 57 -11.21 -14.47 -11.72
C THR A 57 -10.97 -15.85 -11.11
N ALA A 58 -10.49 -15.92 -9.87
CA ALA A 58 -10.28 -17.16 -9.15
C ALA A 58 -11.60 -17.93 -8.83
N PHE A 59 -12.76 -17.28 -8.94
CA PHE A 59 -14.07 -17.88 -8.64
C PHE A 59 -15.04 -17.82 -9.83
N THR A 60 -14.86 -16.91 -10.80
CA THR A 60 -15.75 -16.75 -11.94
C THR A 60 -15.00 -16.35 -13.21
N GLU A 61 -15.57 -16.66 -14.37
CA GLU A 61 -15.08 -16.12 -15.65
C GLU A 61 -15.47 -14.65 -15.84
N ALA A 62 -16.57 -14.23 -15.19
CA ALA A 62 -17.14 -12.88 -15.30
C ALA A 62 -16.43 -11.91 -14.32
N TRP A 63 -15.10 -11.82 -14.39
CA TRP A 63 -14.28 -10.95 -13.54
C TRP A 63 -14.68 -9.48 -13.57
N GLN A 64 -15.33 -9.02 -14.65
CA GLN A 64 -15.83 -7.65 -14.80
C GLN A 64 -16.81 -7.25 -13.70
N ARG A 65 -17.44 -8.21 -13.04
CA ARG A 65 -18.28 -7.96 -11.85
C ARG A 65 -17.51 -7.25 -10.74
N ALA A 66 -16.20 -7.42 -10.68
CA ALA A 66 -15.34 -6.77 -9.67
C ALA A 66 -14.94 -5.34 -10.04
N LEU A 67 -15.23 -4.84 -11.25
CA LEU A 67 -14.82 -3.50 -11.67
C LEU A 67 -15.30 -2.38 -10.72
N PRO A 68 -16.54 -2.36 -10.21
CA PRO A 68 -16.96 -1.34 -9.25
C PRO A 68 -16.15 -1.37 -7.95
N VAL A 69 -15.83 -2.57 -7.44
CA VAL A 69 -14.97 -2.76 -6.27
C VAL A 69 -13.54 -2.31 -6.58
N ALA A 70 -12.98 -2.71 -7.72
CA ALA A 70 -11.63 -2.36 -8.15
C ALA A 70 -11.45 -0.84 -8.28
N VAL A 71 -12.44 -0.16 -8.86
CA VAL A 71 -12.46 1.31 -9.00
C VAL A 71 -12.61 1.98 -7.63
N ALA A 72 -13.50 1.47 -6.76
CA ALA A 72 -13.65 1.97 -5.39
C ALA A 72 -12.33 1.93 -4.61
N LEU A 73 -11.63 0.80 -4.65
CA LEU A 73 -10.34 0.61 -3.99
C LEU A 73 -9.25 1.53 -4.55
N GLU A 74 -9.23 1.76 -5.86
CA GLU A 74 -8.25 2.65 -6.48
C GLU A 74 -8.52 4.12 -6.15
N ILE A 75 -9.79 4.55 -6.18
CA ILE A 75 -10.16 5.91 -5.76
C ILE A 75 -9.82 6.12 -4.29
N PHE A 76 -10.18 5.17 -3.42
CA PHE A 76 -9.85 5.23 -1.99
C PHE A 76 -8.34 5.29 -1.77
N HIS A 77 -7.56 4.46 -2.45
CA HIS A 77 -6.10 4.52 -2.36
C HIS A 77 -5.52 5.87 -2.77
N ASN A 78 -6.02 6.46 -3.87
CA ASN A 78 -5.54 7.78 -4.30
C ASN A 78 -6.00 8.88 -3.35
N PHE A 79 -7.16 8.75 -2.70
CA PHE A 79 -7.58 9.60 -1.59
C PHE A 79 -6.56 9.57 -0.45
N THR A 80 -6.18 8.37 0.02
CA THR A 80 -5.21 8.26 1.11
C THR A 80 -3.85 8.85 0.74
N LEU A 81 -3.39 8.68 -0.50
CA LEU A 81 -2.14 9.29 -0.98
C LEU A 81 -2.21 10.82 -1.03
N LEU A 82 -3.37 11.39 -1.40
CA LEU A 82 -3.56 12.84 -1.48
C LEU A 82 -3.49 13.48 -0.09
N HIS A 83 -4.14 12.87 0.91
CA HIS A 83 -4.08 13.33 2.29
C HIS A 83 -2.71 13.09 2.94
N ASP A 84 -2.09 11.94 2.69
CA ASP A 84 -0.72 11.60 3.13
C ASP A 84 0.30 12.66 2.64
N ASP A 85 0.25 13.02 1.35
CA ASP A 85 1.09 14.08 0.77
C ASP A 85 0.96 15.43 1.48
N LEU A 86 -0.26 15.78 1.91
CA LEU A 86 -0.52 17.00 2.65
C LEU A 86 0.01 16.92 4.09
N MET A 87 -0.22 15.80 4.79
CA MET A 87 0.23 15.57 6.16
C MET A 87 1.76 15.57 6.25
N ASP A 88 2.42 14.86 5.31
CA ASP A 88 3.88 14.73 5.25
C ASP A 88 4.57 15.94 4.59
N ARG A 89 3.80 16.92 4.09
CA ARG A 89 4.32 18.07 3.31
C ARG A 89 5.18 17.64 2.12
N SER A 90 4.87 16.51 1.50
CA SER A 90 5.59 15.95 0.36
C SER A 90 5.40 16.83 -0.88
N PRO A 91 6.48 17.41 -1.46
CA PRO A 91 6.31 18.35 -2.57
C PRO A 91 5.94 17.68 -3.89
N LEU A 92 6.33 16.42 -4.07
CA LEU A 92 6.19 15.67 -5.31
C LEU A 92 5.60 14.27 -5.07
N ARG A 93 4.71 13.84 -5.97
CA ARG A 93 4.21 12.47 -6.10
C ARG A 93 4.40 11.99 -7.54
N ARG A 94 5.15 10.88 -7.72
CA ARG A 94 5.43 10.34 -9.07
C ARG A 94 6.08 11.37 -10.01
N GLY A 95 6.95 12.23 -9.47
CA GLY A 95 7.64 13.29 -10.22
C GLY A 95 6.80 14.52 -10.56
N GLN A 96 5.55 14.59 -10.11
CA GLN A 96 4.64 15.71 -10.31
C GLN A 96 4.34 16.41 -8.97
N GLU A 97 3.98 17.70 -9.01
CA GLU A 97 3.57 18.45 -7.82
C GLU A 97 2.36 17.79 -7.14
N THR A 98 2.38 17.75 -5.82
CA THR A 98 1.24 17.27 -5.03
C THR A 98 0.07 18.25 -5.05
N VAL A 99 -1.14 17.78 -4.75
CA VAL A 99 -2.36 18.59 -4.83
C VAL A 99 -2.27 19.81 -3.93
N TYR A 100 -1.80 19.67 -2.69
CA TYR A 100 -1.70 20.80 -1.76
C TYR A 100 -0.70 21.87 -2.25
N ARG A 101 0.34 21.48 -2.94
CA ARG A 101 1.30 22.41 -3.54
C ARG A 101 0.68 23.23 -4.67
N ARG A 102 -0.14 22.56 -5.48
CA ARG A 102 -0.72 23.16 -6.69
C ARG A 102 -2.00 23.96 -6.43
N TRP A 103 -2.86 23.50 -5.49
CA TRP A 103 -4.18 24.07 -5.23
C TRP A 103 -4.40 24.53 -3.79
N GLY A 104 -3.44 24.33 -2.89
CA GLY A 104 -3.51 24.70 -1.48
C GLY A 104 -4.13 23.63 -0.60
N ASP A 105 -3.92 23.79 0.72
CA ASP A 105 -4.27 22.80 1.76
C ASP A 105 -5.78 22.51 1.80
N ASN A 106 -6.63 23.55 1.81
CA ASN A 106 -8.08 23.36 1.89
C ASN A 106 -8.65 22.60 0.71
N THR A 107 -8.11 22.85 -0.50
CA THR A 107 -8.51 22.12 -1.70
C THR A 107 -8.09 20.66 -1.61
N ALA A 108 -6.88 20.38 -1.11
CA ALA A 108 -6.41 19.02 -0.91
C ALA A 108 -7.33 18.26 0.07
N ILE A 109 -7.72 18.89 1.20
CA ILE A 109 -8.65 18.28 2.16
C ILE A 109 -9.99 17.96 1.47
N LEU A 110 -10.66 18.96 0.88
CA LEU A 110 -12.00 18.78 0.30
C LEU A 110 -12.01 17.80 -0.87
N SER A 111 -10.98 17.86 -1.73
CA SER A 111 -10.88 16.92 -2.86
C SER A 111 -10.66 15.48 -2.38
N GLY A 112 -9.85 15.28 -1.33
CA GLY A 112 -9.69 13.99 -0.70
C GLY A 112 -10.99 13.47 -0.10
N ASP A 113 -11.73 14.30 0.66
CA ASP A 113 -13.04 13.95 1.22
C ASP A 113 -14.03 13.52 0.12
N ALA A 114 -14.09 14.30 -0.97
CA ALA A 114 -14.93 13.97 -2.11
C ALA A 114 -14.50 12.65 -2.77
N MET A 115 -13.19 12.36 -2.87
CA MET A 115 -12.71 11.06 -3.37
C MET A 115 -13.15 9.90 -2.48
N SER A 116 -13.14 10.07 -1.16
CA SER A 116 -13.62 9.01 -0.25
C SER A 116 -15.10 8.71 -0.48
N ILE A 117 -15.93 9.74 -0.70
CA ILE A 117 -17.35 9.58 -1.06
C ILE A 117 -17.52 8.91 -2.44
N GLU A 118 -16.73 9.31 -3.43
CA GLU A 118 -16.75 8.68 -4.78
C GLU A 118 -16.33 7.19 -4.73
N ALA A 119 -15.45 6.81 -3.79
CA ALA A 119 -15.10 5.40 -3.58
C ALA A 119 -16.32 4.59 -3.10
N TYR A 120 -17.08 5.09 -2.12
CA TYR A 120 -18.31 4.46 -1.68
C TYR A 120 -19.40 4.46 -2.78
N ALA A 121 -19.50 5.52 -3.55
CA ALA A 121 -20.42 5.59 -4.69
C ALA A 121 -20.07 4.51 -5.74
N SER A 122 -18.78 4.31 -6.02
CA SER A 122 -18.33 3.24 -6.91
C SER A 122 -18.66 1.85 -6.37
N LEU A 123 -18.42 1.61 -5.07
CA LEU A 123 -18.77 0.34 -4.44
C LEU A 123 -20.27 0.03 -4.57
N ALA A 124 -21.12 1.05 -4.46
CA ALA A 124 -22.57 0.92 -4.61
C ALA A 124 -23.03 0.56 -6.02
N GLU A 125 -22.16 0.63 -7.04
CA GLU A 125 -22.44 0.24 -8.43
C GLU A 125 -22.40 -1.28 -8.66
N VAL A 126 -21.97 -2.09 -7.67
CA VAL A 126 -21.99 -3.55 -7.76
C VAL A 126 -23.38 -4.02 -8.19
N ALA A 127 -23.43 -4.84 -9.26
CA ALA A 127 -24.70 -5.21 -9.90
C ALA A 127 -25.63 -6.00 -8.97
N ASP A 128 -25.09 -6.97 -8.23
CA ASP A 128 -25.84 -7.72 -7.22
C ASP A 128 -25.89 -6.92 -5.92
N LYS A 129 -27.00 -6.22 -5.71
CA LYS A 129 -27.19 -5.36 -4.53
C LYS A 129 -27.24 -6.14 -3.20
N SER A 130 -27.51 -7.44 -3.23
CA SER A 130 -27.50 -8.26 -2.02
C SER A 130 -26.09 -8.39 -1.42
N LEU A 131 -25.06 -8.31 -2.24
CA LEU A 131 -23.67 -8.34 -1.79
C LEU A 131 -23.27 -7.07 -1.01
N LEU A 132 -23.98 -5.96 -1.16
CA LEU A 132 -23.63 -4.72 -0.44
C LEU A 132 -23.71 -4.89 1.08
N ALA A 133 -24.54 -5.78 1.59
CA ALA A 133 -24.59 -6.11 3.02
C ALA A 133 -23.27 -6.72 3.54
N GLU A 134 -22.52 -7.40 2.66
CA GLU A 134 -21.22 -7.99 2.96
C GLU A 134 -20.05 -7.04 2.63
N LEU A 135 -20.15 -6.34 1.51
CA LEU A 135 -19.06 -5.49 0.99
C LEU A 135 -18.90 -4.20 1.79
N LEU A 136 -20.02 -3.52 2.11
CA LEU A 136 -19.98 -2.20 2.73
C LEU A 136 -19.36 -2.22 4.13
N PRO A 137 -19.69 -3.14 5.06
CA PRO A 137 -19.05 -3.21 6.36
C PRO A 137 -17.55 -3.48 6.27
N ARG A 138 -17.12 -4.36 5.35
CA ARG A 138 -15.69 -4.70 5.15
C ARG A 138 -14.91 -3.53 4.58
N PHE A 139 -15.47 -2.85 3.57
CA PHE A 139 -14.86 -1.65 3.01
C PHE A 139 -14.75 -0.53 4.05
N SER A 140 -15.80 -0.32 4.86
CA SER A 140 -15.80 0.69 5.94
C SER A 140 -14.80 0.36 7.03
N GLN A 141 -14.68 -0.92 7.42
CA GLN A 141 -13.69 -1.36 8.40
C GLN A 141 -12.26 -1.13 7.87
N MET A 142 -11.99 -1.51 6.64
CA MET A 142 -10.70 -1.27 5.98
C MET A 142 -10.38 0.23 5.94
N ALA A 143 -11.37 1.07 5.58
CA ALA A 143 -11.19 2.52 5.51
C ALA A 143 -10.82 3.11 6.88
N LEU A 144 -11.50 2.67 7.95
CA LEU A 144 -11.20 3.08 9.32
C LEU A 144 -9.82 2.60 9.76
N GLU A 145 -9.47 1.34 9.46
CA GLU A 145 -8.16 0.76 9.80
C GLU A 145 -7.01 1.53 9.16
N VAL A 146 -7.15 1.97 7.89
CA VAL A 146 -6.15 2.81 7.23
C VAL A 146 -5.98 4.16 7.96
N CYS A 147 -7.08 4.79 8.40
CA CYS A 147 -7.01 6.02 9.20
C CYS A 147 -6.29 5.79 10.54
N VAL A 148 -6.59 4.68 11.23
CA VAL A 148 -5.90 4.32 12.48
C VAL A 148 -4.41 4.08 12.24
N GLY A 149 -4.05 3.39 11.16
CA GLY A 149 -2.65 3.16 10.78
C GLY A 149 -1.90 4.47 10.49
N GLN A 150 -2.54 5.42 9.79
CA GLN A 150 -1.98 6.75 9.55
C GLN A 150 -1.80 7.53 10.87
N GLN A 151 -2.74 7.44 11.78
CA GLN A 151 -2.62 8.09 13.08
C GLN A 151 -1.45 7.53 13.89
N TYR A 152 -1.25 6.21 13.90
CA TYR A 152 -0.07 5.61 14.55
C TYR A 152 1.24 6.06 13.92
N ASP A 153 1.32 6.12 12.58
CA ASP A 153 2.53 6.58 11.88
C ASP A 153 2.91 8.01 12.33
N MET A 154 1.95 8.93 12.38
CA MET A 154 2.13 10.30 12.87
C MET A 154 2.55 10.33 14.36
N GLU A 155 1.89 9.54 15.23
CA GLU A 155 2.24 9.49 16.65
C GLU A 155 3.65 8.95 16.88
N PHE A 156 4.09 7.98 16.07
CA PHE A 156 5.43 7.41 16.20
C PHE A 156 6.53 8.43 15.94
N GLU A 157 6.29 9.48 15.14
CA GLU A 157 7.27 10.54 14.93
C GLU A 157 7.71 11.20 16.24
N THR A 158 6.76 11.41 17.16
CA THR A 158 6.98 12.15 18.41
C THR A 158 7.20 11.25 19.64
N ARG A 159 6.81 9.99 19.59
CA ARG A 159 6.99 9.05 20.70
C ARG A 159 8.46 8.72 20.91
N SER A 160 8.90 8.75 22.17
CA SER A 160 10.30 8.42 22.55
C SER A 160 10.61 6.92 22.38
N LYS A 161 9.61 6.05 22.56
CA LYS A 161 9.75 4.61 22.46
C LYS A 161 8.61 4.01 21.65
N VAL A 162 8.99 3.20 20.66
CA VAL A 162 8.09 2.36 19.85
C VAL A 162 8.74 0.99 19.77
N HIS A 163 7.95 -0.08 19.82
CA HIS A 163 8.42 -1.46 19.70
C HIS A 163 8.17 -2.00 18.28
N VAL A 164 8.91 -3.05 17.90
CA VAL A 164 8.78 -3.71 16.59
C VAL A 164 7.33 -4.16 16.35
N GLU A 165 6.66 -4.71 17.36
CA GLU A 165 5.26 -5.18 17.25
C GLU A 165 4.29 -4.03 16.95
N GLU A 166 4.50 -2.85 17.53
CA GLU A 166 3.68 -1.66 17.27
C GLU A 166 3.87 -1.17 15.84
N TYR A 167 5.11 -1.20 15.35
CA TYR A 167 5.41 -0.89 13.94
C TYR A 167 4.72 -1.88 13.00
N MET A 168 4.82 -3.20 13.27
CA MET A 168 4.16 -4.23 12.46
C MET A 168 2.64 -4.02 12.41
N GLU A 169 2.02 -3.64 13.52
CA GLU A 169 0.59 -3.32 13.54
C GLU A 169 0.28 -2.05 12.76
N MET A 170 1.10 -1.01 12.87
CA MET A 170 0.92 0.23 12.11
C MET A 170 0.97 -0.02 10.61
N ILE A 171 1.97 -0.76 10.08
CA ILE A 171 2.05 -1.08 8.65
C ILE A 171 0.97 -2.06 8.20
N ARG A 172 0.50 -2.96 9.09
CA ARG A 172 -0.67 -3.79 8.83
C ARG A 172 -1.88 -2.91 8.55
N LEU A 173 -2.15 -1.94 9.40
CA LEU A 173 -3.30 -1.03 9.29
C LEU A 173 -3.14 -0.03 8.14
N LYS A 174 -2.00 0.65 8.03
CA LYS A 174 -1.78 1.70 7.02
C LYS A 174 -1.70 1.14 5.60
N THR A 175 -1.07 -0.04 5.42
CA THR A 175 -0.73 -0.55 4.08
C THR A 175 -1.42 -1.88 3.75
N SER A 176 -1.35 -2.87 4.65
CA SER A 176 -1.70 -4.26 4.33
C SER A 176 -3.20 -4.50 4.24
N VAL A 177 -4.01 -3.84 5.09
CA VAL A 177 -5.48 -4.01 5.11
C VAL A 177 -6.11 -3.67 3.76
N LEU A 178 -5.57 -2.70 3.04
CA LEU A 178 -6.09 -2.33 1.73
C LEU A 178 -5.77 -3.39 0.66
N LEU A 179 -4.62 -4.08 0.75
CA LEU A 179 -4.31 -5.22 -0.11
C LEU A 179 -5.16 -6.45 0.26
N GLY A 180 -5.32 -6.72 1.55
CA GLY A 180 -6.20 -7.77 2.05
C GLY A 180 -7.64 -7.58 1.57
N SER A 181 -8.19 -6.38 1.75
CA SER A 181 -9.53 -6.05 1.30
C SER A 181 -9.70 -6.09 -0.22
N SER A 182 -8.63 -5.78 -0.98
CA SER A 182 -8.68 -5.93 -2.44
C SER A 182 -8.94 -7.38 -2.85
N LEU A 183 -8.27 -8.33 -2.21
CA LEU A 183 -8.49 -9.76 -2.46
C LEU A 183 -9.84 -10.23 -1.92
N GLU A 184 -10.22 -9.85 -0.70
CA GLU A 184 -11.46 -10.27 -0.04
C GLU A 184 -12.70 -9.82 -0.83
N LEU A 185 -12.79 -8.51 -1.11
CA LEU A 185 -13.95 -7.93 -1.80
C LEU A 185 -14.04 -8.43 -3.25
N GLY A 186 -12.91 -8.57 -3.93
CA GLY A 186 -12.87 -9.15 -5.27
C GLY A 186 -13.36 -10.60 -5.29
N ALA A 187 -12.93 -11.41 -4.32
CA ALA A 187 -13.37 -12.80 -4.18
C ALA A 187 -14.88 -12.90 -3.90
N LEU A 188 -15.42 -12.09 -3.00
CA LEU A 188 -16.87 -12.08 -2.69
C LEU A 188 -17.70 -11.77 -3.93
N VAL A 189 -17.33 -10.76 -4.70
CA VAL A 189 -18.04 -10.43 -5.95
C VAL A 189 -17.86 -11.51 -7.02
N GLY A 190 -16.74 -12.24 -6.98
CA GLY A 190 -16.49 -13.42 -7.80
C GLY A 190 -17.35 -14.63 -7.43
N GLY A 191 -18.00 -14.65 -6.26
CA GLY A 191 -18.82 -15.75 -5.77
C GLY A 191 -18.12 -16.68 -4.80
N ALA A 192 -17.01 -16.25 -4.18
CA ALA A 192 -16.36 -16.96 -3.09
C ALA A 192 -17.27 -17.06 -1.86
N THR A 193 -17.09 -18.12 -1.06
CA THR A 193 -17.67 -18.13 0.29
C THR A 193 -16.97 -17.11 1.19
N VAL A 194 -17.62 -16.76 2.31
CA VAL A 194 -17.03 -15.82 3.29
C VAL A 194 -15.69 -16.33 3.81
N GLU A 195 -15.58 -17.65 4.04
CA GLU A 195 -14.36 -18.30 4.52
C GLU A 195 -13.22 -18.21 3.50
N GLN A 196 -13.53 -18.45 2.21
CA GLN A 196 -12.56 -18.35 1.12
C GLN A 196 -12.08 -16.90 0.94
N ALA A 197 -13.02 -15.95 0.98
CA ALA A 197 -12.71 -14.52 0.89
C ALA A 197 -11.85 -14.07 2.07
N ARG A 198 -12.14 -14.53 3.29
CA ARG A 198 -11.35 -14.25 4.49
C ARG A 198 -9.95 -14.84 4.43
N ALA A 199 -9.79 -16.05 3.87
CA ALA A 199 -8.48 -16.64 3.64
C ALA A 199 -7.65 -15.79 2.67
N LEU A 200 -8.24 -15.30 1.58
CA LEU A 200 -7.58 -14.37 0.66
C LEU A 200 -7.28 -13.00 1.31
N TYR A 201 -8.11 -12.51 2.22
CA TYR A 201 -7.77 -11.33 3.02
C TYR A 201 -6.46 -11.55 3.79
N THR A 202 -6.33 -12.69 4.47
CA THR A 202 -5.11 -13.03 5.22
C THR A 202 -3.88 -13.09 4.32
N VAL A 203 -4.02 -13.67 3.12
CA VAL A 203 -2.97 -13.68 2.09
C VAL A 203 -2.55 -12.24 1.72
N GLY A 204 -3.51 -11.36 1.53
CA GLY A 204 -3.24 -9.94 1.20
C GLY A 204 -2.57 -9.18 2.35
N ILE A 205 -2.90 -9.50 3.60
CA ILE A 205 -2.21 -8.95 4.78
C ILE A 205 -0.73 -9.35 4.79
N GLN A 206 -0.43 -10.65 4.61
CA GLN A 206 0.94 -11.15 4.58
C GLN A 206 1.77 -10.50 3.47
N LEU A 207 1.18 -10.42 2.27
CA LEU A 207 1.80 -9.77 1.12
C LEU A 207 2.07 -8.28 1.37
N GLY A 208 1.13 -7.58 2.02
CA GLY A 208 1.25 -6.16 2.34
C GLY A 208 2.34 -5.87 3.37
N LEU A 209 2.45 -6.72 4.40
CA LEU A 209 3.53 -6.64 5.39
C LEU A 209 4.89 -6.87 4.74
N ALA A 210 5.04 -7.94 3.95
CA ALA A 210 6.28 -8.23 3.22
C ALA A 210 6.67 -7.06 2.30
N PHE A 211 5.71 -6.50 1.58
CA PHE A 211 5.90 -5.37 0.68
C PHE A 211 6.41 -4.12 1.41
N GLN A 212 5.84 -3.79 2.58
CA GLN A 212 6.26 -2.61 3.34
C GLN A 212 7.65 -2.79 3.94
N ILE A 213 7.95 -3.96 4.53
CA ILE A 213 9.29 -4.26 5.05
C ILE A 213 10.33 -4.18 3.92
N GLN A 214 9.98 -4.65 2.73
CA GLN A 214 10.85 -4.55 1.57
C GLN A 214 11.06 -3.11 1.09
N ASP A 215 10.04 -2.25 1.13
CA ASP A 215 10.20 -0.81 0.82
C ASP A 215 11.16 -0.14 1.81
N ASP A 216 11.05 -0.43 3.12
CA ASP A 216 11.99 0.08 4.14
C ASP A 216 13.41 -0.43 3.91
N LEU A 217 13.55 -1.71 3.55
CA LEU A 217 14.86 -2.31 3.25
C LEU A 217 15.51 -1.66 2.02
N LEU A 218 14.72 -1.38 0.98
CA LEU A 218 15.19 -0.72 -0.23
C LEU A 218 15.54 0.75 -0.01
N ASP A 219 14.89 1.45 0.91
CA ASP A 219 15.28 2.82 1.28
C ASP A 219 16.70 2.86 1.86
N VAL A 220 17.12 1.84 2.60
CA VAL A 220 18.44 1.78 3.25
C VAL A 220 19.50 1.10 2.38
N TYR A 221 19.15 0.00 1.71
CA TYR A 221 20.10 -0.90 1.03
C TYR A 221 19.90 -0.97 -0.50
N GLY A 222 18.93 -0.27 -1.04
CA GLY A 222 18.64 -0.27 -2.47
C GLY A 222 19.71 0.41 -3.32
N ASP A 223 19.51 0.40 -4.63
CA ASP A 223 20.30 1.18 -5.61
C ASP A 223 19.46 2.38 -6.07
N GLU A 224 20.01 3.60 -5.98
CA GLU A 224 19.33 4.84 -6.38
C GLU A 224 18.77 4.79 -7.80
N LYS A 225 19.49 4.11 -8.73
CA LYS A 225 19.06 3.99 -10.12
C LYS A 225 17.82 3.12 -10.28
N THR A 226 17.67 2.12 -9.41
CA THR A 226 16.56 1.17 -9.45
C THR A 226 15.38 1.67 -8.61
N PHE A 227 15.65 2.30 -7.46
CA PHE A 227 14.63 2.78 -6.54
C PHE A 227 14.01 4.12 -6.97
N GLY A 228 14.75 4.93 -7.73
CA GLY A 228 14.27 6.22 -8.28
C GLY A 228 14.12 7.33 -7.24
N LYS A 229 14.67 7.14 -6.02
CA LYS A 229 14.73 8.11 -4.93
C LYS A 229 16.12 8.08 -4.30
N PRO A 230 16.57 9.17 -3.65
CA PRO A 230 17.79 9.14 -2.82
C PRO A 230 17.66 8.08 -1.73
N ILE A 231 18.71 7.30 -1.52
CA ILE A 231 18.79 6.25 -0.49
C ILE A 231 19.01 6.86 0.88
N GLY A 232 18.47 6.21 1.93
CA GLY A 232 18.65 6.58 3.33
C GLY A 232 17.70 7.69 3.80
N GLY A 233 16.61 7.91 3.11
CA GLY A 233 15.58 8.88 3.51
C GLY A 233 15.03 8.58 4.90
N ASP A 234 14.77 7.32 5.22
CA ASP A 234 14.28 6.88 6.53
C ASP A 234 15.30 7.13 7.64
N ILE A 235 16.61 6.93 7.35
CA ILE A 235 17.70 7.25 8.29
C ILE A 235 17.75 8.77 8.53
N VAL A 236 17.73 9.56 7.46
CA VAL A 236 17.79 11.03 7.55
C VAL A 236 16.63 11.58 8.38
N ASN A 237 15.43 11.05 8.22
CA ASN A 237 14.24 11.48 8.96
C ASN A 237 14.06 10.79 10.31
N ALA A 238 14.98 9.90 10.72
CA ALA A 238 14.87 9.05 11.92
C ALA A 238 13.51 8.33 11.99
N LYS A 239 13.01 7.87 10.83
CA LYS A 239 11.73 7.20 10.76
C LYS A 239 11.79 5.88 11.52
N LYS A 240 10.78 5.64 12.34
CA LYS A 240 10.68 4.44 13.17
C LYS A 240 10.21 3.24 12.36
N THR A 241 11.08 2.78 11.45
CA THR A 241 10.88 1.59 10.63
C THR A 241 11.33 0.32 11.38
N LEU A 242 10.99 -0.85 10.82
CA LEU A 242 11.48 -2.14 11.33
C LEU A 242 13.00 -2.12 11.55
N LEU A 243 13.75 -1.51 10.60
CA LEU A 243 15.20 -1.52 10.62
C LEU A 243 15.76 -0.75 11.83
N LEU A 244 15.23 0.45 12.08
CA LEU A 244 15.65 1.25 13.22
C LEU A 244 15.24 0.60 14.54
N LEU A 245 13.99 0.16 14.66
CA LEU A 245 13.45 -0.37 15.91
C LEU A 245 14.14 -1.67 16.32
N TYR A 246 14.29 -2.61 15.41
CA TYR A 246 15.00 -3.85 15.66
C TYR A 246 16.46 -3.58 16.06
N THR A 247 17.14 -2.66 15.37
CA THR A 247 18.53 -2.29 15.71
C THR A 247 18.62 -1.73 17.12
N LEU A 248 17.70 -0.84 17.52
CA LEU A 248 17.68 -0.29 18.89
C LEU A 248 17.44 -1.37 19.96
N GLU A 249 16.72 -2.44 19.64
CA GLU A 249 16.48 -3.56 20.56
C GLU A 249 17.68 -4.51 20.66
N GLN A 250 18.48 -4.65 19.60
CA GLN A 250 19.61 -5.58 19.55
C GLN A 250 20.93 -4.99 20.03
N LEU A 251 21.19 -3.70 19.77
CA LEU A 251 22.44 -3.06 20.13
C LEU A 251 22.58 -2.84 21.64
N GLN A 252 23.82 -2.88 22.10
CA GLN A 252 24.18 -2.65 23.50
C GLN A 252 25.46 -1.79 23.60
N GLY A 253 25.73 -1.28 24.82
CA GLY A 253 27.00 -0.57 25.12
C GLY A 253 27.23 0.69 24.27
N GLU A 254 28.42 0.84 23.72
CA GLU A 254 28.82 2.04 22.97
C GLU A 254 28.10 2.16 21.62
N ASP A 255 27.76 1.05 20.93
CA ASP A 255 27.07 1.10 19.66
C ASP A 255 25.65 1.63 19.83
N LEU A 256 24.94 1.20 20.87
CA LEU A 256 23.60 1.72 21.18
C LEU A 256 23.65 3.22 21.50
N LYS A 257 24.60 3.64 22.33
CA LYS A 257 24.80 5.06 22.67
C LYS A 257 25.08 5.88 21.41
N ARG A 258 25.94 5.36 20.54
CA ARG A 258 26.29 6.04 19.29
C ARG A 258 25.10 6.21 18.36
N LEU A 259 24.27 5.17 18.17
CA LEU A 259 23.04 5.28 17.40
C LEU A 259 22.07 6.29 18.02
N GLN A 260 21.86 6.23 19.35
CA GLN A 260 21.01 7.17 20.07
C GLN A 260 21.50 8.61 19.93
N GLU A 261 22.80 8.86 19.97
CA GLU A 261 23.40 10.17 19.72
C GLU A 261 23.07 10.69 18.33
N ILE A 262 23.30 9.87 17.27
CA ILE A 262 23.00 10.24 15.88
C ILE A 262 21.52 10.57 15.70
N LEU A 263 20.62 9.86 16.38
CA LEU A 263 19.18 10.13 16.32
C LEU A 263 18.78 11.49 16.92
N THR A 264 19.64 12.13 17.76
CA THR A 264 19.40 13.48 18.27
C THR A 264 19.74 14.59 17.27
N TYR A 265 20.48 14.28 16.22
CA TYR A 265 20.91 15.26 15.21
C TYR A 265 19.74 15.73 14.34
N THR A 266 19.89 16.88 13.69
CA THR A 266 18.94 17.35 12.69
C THR A 266 18.96 16.44 11.44
N PRO A 267 17.93 16.44 10.60
CA PRO A 267 17.94 15.70 9.34
C PRO A 267 19.14 16.05 8.44
N GLU A 268 19.54 17.32 8.40
CA GLU A 268 20.67 17.79 7.61
C GLU A 268 21.98 17.19 8.11
N GLU A 269 22.20 17.17 9.44
CA GLU A 269 23.38 16.59 10.07
C GLU A 269 23.40 15.06 9.89
N ARG A 270 22.25 14.37 10.11
CA ARG A 270 22.15 12.90 9.97
C ARG A 270 22.51 12.40 8.58
N ARG A 271 22.34 13.21 7.55
CA ARG A 271 22.73 12.85 6.17
C ARG A 271 24.20 12.44 6.05
N ALA A 272 25.07 12.99 6.87
CA ALA A 272 26.50 12.62 6.90
C ALA A 272 26.78 11.26 7.58
N TYR A 273 25.79 10.70 8.27
CA TYR A 273 25.93 9.47 9.06
C TYR A 273 25.17 8.26 8.49
N ILE A 274 24.63 8.36 7.27
CA ILE A 274 23.87 7.25 6.64
C ILE A 274 24.69 5.95 6.63
N ASP A 275 25.96 6.01 6.20
CA ASP A 275 26.80 4.81 6.13
C ASP A 275 27.16 4.27 7.52
N GLU A 276 27.33 5.13 8.52
CA GLU A 276 27.58 4.72 9.91
C GLU A 276 26.35 4.04 10.50
N VAL A 277 25.15 4.60 10.30
CA VAL A 277 23.90 3.98 10.76
C VAL A 277 23.66 2.64 10.06
N ARG A 278 23.95 2.55 8.75
CA ARG A 278 23.86 1.29 8.01
C ARG A 278 24.82 0.22 8.59
N ALA A 279 26.03 0.61 8.93
CA ALA A 279 26.99 -0.30 9.57
C ALA A 279 26.50 -0.79 10.96
N LEU A 280 25.81 0.07 11.71
CA LEU A 280 25.18 -0.32 12.99
C LEU A 280 24.02 -1.29 12.76
N TYR A 281 23.20 -1.09 11.71
CA TYR A 281 22.16 -2.03 11.31
C TYR A 281 22.73 -3.40 10.93
N ASP A 282 23.82 -3.42 10.15
CA ASP A 282 24.49 -4.66 9.76
C ASP A 282 25.08 -5.39 10.99
N LYS A 283 25.66 -4.65 11.92
CA LYS A 283 26.20 -5.19 13.19
C LYS A 283 25.11 -5.80 14.07
N ALA A 284 23.91 -5.21 14.07
CA ALA A 284 22.75 -5.73 14.79
C ALA A 284 22.10 -6.94 14.08
N GLY A 285 22.52 -7.28 12.86
CA GLY A 285 21.89 -8.33 12.06
C GLY A 285 20.52 -7.95 11.46
N THR A 286 20.21 -6.67 11.47
CA THR A 286 18.89 -6.11 11.09
C THR A 286 18.50 -6.45 9.67
N ARG A 287 19.44 -6.35 8.73
CA ARG A 287 19.21 -6.72 7.33
C ARG A 287 18.75 -8.16 7.19
N LEU A 288 19.47 -9.10 7.81
CA LEU A 288 19.14 -10.53 7.77
C LEU A 288 17.76 -10.81 8.40
N TYR A 289 17.44 -10.13 9.49
CA TYR A 289 16.13 -10.24 10.13
C TYR A 289 15.01 -9.77 9.19
N ALA A 290 15.16 -8.60 8.58
CA ALA A 290 14.16 -8.06 7.65
C ALA A 290 13.98 -8.97 6.42
N GLU A 291 15.09 -9.45 5.82
CA GLU A 291 15.06 -10.39 4.69
C GLU A 291 14.34 -11.70 5.05
N ALA A 292 14.59 -12.26 6.24
CA ALA A 292 13.93 -13.47 6.72
C ALA A 292 12.42 -13.27 6.95
N GLU A 293 12.01 -12.11 7.50
CA GLU A 293 10.59 -11.80 7.66
C GLU A 293 9.87 -11.61 6.33
N ILE A 294 10.50 -10.95 5.34
CA ILE A 294 9.95 -10.82 3.98
C ILE A 294 9.77 -12.22 3.36
N GLU A 295 10.76 -13.10 3.46
CA GLU A 295 10.69 -14.45 2.93
C GLU A 295 9.59 -15.27 3.61
N ARG A 296 9.49 -15.23 4.94
CA ARG A 296 8.46 -15.92 5.73
C ARG A 296 7.06 -15.49 5.31
N LEU A 297 6.80 -14.17 5.31
CA LEU A 297 5.50 -13.60 4.97
C LEU A 297 5.11 -13.89 3.51
N THR A 298 6.07 -13.78 2.60
CA THR A 298 5.86 -14.11 1.19
C THR A 298 5.52 -15.58 1.01
N ALA A 299 6.27 -16.50 1.64
CA ALA A 299 6.00 -17.94 1.58
C ALA A 299 4.62 -18.29 2.17
N GLU A 300 4.19 -17.62 3.24
CA GLU A 300 2.85 -17.80 3.81
C GLU A 300 1.76 -17.34 2.83
N ALA A 301 1.95 -16.20 2.15
CA ALA A 301 1.01 -15.72 1.15
C ALA A 301 0.86 -16.69 -0.03
N TYR A 302 1.97 -17.24 -0.55
CA TYR A 302 1.94 -18.24 -1.62
C TYR A 302 1.22 -19.53 -1.17
N ARG A 303 1.55 -20.06 0.01
CA ARG A 303 0.89 -21.24 0.57
C ARG A 303 -0.62 -21.03 0.75
N GLY A 304 -1.03 -19.83 1.18
CA GLY A 304 -2.44 -19.48 1.33
C GLY A 304 -3.22 -19.57 0.02
N VAL A 305 -2.62 -19.16 -1.09
CA VAL A 305 -3.23 -19.30 -2.44
C VAL A 305 -3.28 -20.76 -2.89
N GLU A 306 -2.21 -21.53 -2.65
CA GLU A 306 -2.12 -22.94 -3.05
C GLU A 306 -3.16 -23.84 -2.35
N GLN A 307 -3.51 -23.52 -1.11
CA GLN A 307 -4.47 -24.30 -0.30
C GLN A 307 -5.94 -24.03 -0.66
N LEU A 308 -6.23 -22.99 -1.45
CA LEU A 308 -7.59 -22.64 -1.83
C LEU A 308 -8.01 -23.34 -3.13
N PRO A 309 -9.27 -23.79 -3.24
CA PRO A 309 -9.82 -24.38 -4.45
C PRO A 309 -10.15 -23.29 -5.49
N LEU A 310 -9.13 -22.68 -6.06
CA LEU A 310 -9.23 -21.61 -7.03
C LEU A 310 -9.27 -22.13 -8.46
N ARG A 311 -9.93 -21.43 -9.36
CA ARG A 311 -9.80 -21.62 -10.80
C ARG A 311 -8.36 -21.30 -11.21
N GLU A 312 -7.80 -22.11 -12.11
CA GLU A 312 -6.39 -22.03 -12.50
C GLU A 312 -6.01 -20.64 -13.02
N GLU A 313 -6.81 -20.06 -13.93
CA GLU A 313 -6.57 -18.71 -14.47
C GLU A 313 -6.42 -17.65 -13.36
N GLY A 314 -7.30 -17.68 -12.36
CA GLY A 314 -7.23 -16.73 -11.25
C GLY A 314 -6.04 -16.98 -10.32
N ARG A 315 -5.69 -18.24 -10.08
CA ARG A 315 -4.50 -18.62 -9.32
C ARG A 315 -3.23 -18.08 -9.98
N GLU A 316 -3.06 -18.32 -11.29
CA GLU A 316 -1.91 -17.83 -12.06
C GLU A 316 -1.80 -16.29 -12.02
N LEU A 317 -2.93 -15.59 -12.18
CA LEU A 317 -2.97 -14.12 -12.08
C LEU A 317 -2.53 -13.63 -10.71
N LEU A 318 -3.02 -14.23 -9.62
CA LEU A 318 -2.63 -13.88 -8.26
C LEU A 318 -1.13 -14.09 -8.03
N LEU A 319 -0.60 -15.26 -8.41
CA LEU A 319 0.82 -15.58 -8.26
C LEU A 319 1.71 -14.64 -9.10
N SER A 320 1.30 -14.28 -10.31
CA SER A 320 2.00 -13.31 -11.16
C SER A 320 2.05 -11.91 -10.53
N LEU A 321 0.95 -11.47 -9.91
CA LEU A 321 0.90 -10.20 -9.18
C LEU A 321 1.77 -10.24 -7.91
N PHE A 322 1.78 -11.34 -7.18
CA PHE A 322 2.63 -11.51 -5.99
C PHE A 322 4.10 -11.46 -6.37
N HIS A 323 4.49 -12.14 -7.44
CA HIS A 323 5.85 -12.06 -7.96
C HIS A 323 6.25 -10.61 -8.35
N THR A 324 5.31 -9.85 -8.92
CA THR A 324 5.54 -8.43 -9.25
C THR A 324 5.72 -7.55 -8.00
N LEU A 325 5.06 -7.89 -6.90
CA LEU A 325 5.17 -7.17 -5.63
C LEU A 325 6.44 -7.54 -4.86
N SER A 326 6.79 -8.83 -4.81
CA SER A 326 7.98 -9.35 -4.12
C SER A 326 9.27 -9.23 -4.94
N GLY A 327 9.19 -9.15 -6.26
CA GLY A 327 10.35 -9.16 -7.18
C GLY A 327 11.10 -7.82 -7.32
N ARG A 328 10.91 -6.86 -6.41
CA ARG A 328 11.61 -5.55 -6.43
C ARG A 328 13.08 -5.60 -6.02
N THR A 329 13.65 -6.78 -5.90
CA THR A 329 15.05 -7.00 -5.48
C THR A 329 16.08 -6.92 -6.62
N LYS A 330 15.69 -6.52 -7.84
CA LYS A 330 16.66 -6.38 -8.95
C LYS A 330 16.47 -5.09 -9.71
#